data_7f59df4cea0fbcfba4f9cfd5a9a9a572
#
_entry.id   7f59df4cea0fbcfba4f9cfd5a9a9a572
#
_cell.length_a   1.000
_cell.length_b   1.000
_cell.length_c   1.000
_cell.angle_alpha   90.00
_cell.angle_beta   90.00
_cell.angle_gamma   90.00
#
_symmetry.space_group_name_H-M   'P 1'
#
loop_
_entity.id
_entity.type
_entity.pdbx_description
1 polymer ?
#
loop_
_entity_poly.entity_id
_entity_poly.type
_entity_poly.pdbx_seq_one_letter_code
_entity_poly.pdbx_strand_id
1 'polypeptide(L)'
;MDFLNKENIGKEYKDFVLLSIDDLTDYHTKAVYLRHKYTGLEVYHILKEDKENLFAFAFRTLAKNSKGIAHIMEHSVLCGSQKFPLKEPFVTLENQSVKTFLNAMTYPEKTVYPASSIIPSDYFNLMDVYADAVFFPLITEETFRQEGHRFE
;
A
#
# COMPACT_ATOMS: atom_id res chain seq x y z
N MET A 1 24.10 12.46 -4.16
CA MET A 1 24.18 11.80 -2.85
C MET A 1 24.16 10.31 -3.11
N ASP A 2 25.24 9.62 -2.84
CA ASP A 2 25.32 8.18 -3.13
C ASP A 2 24.57 7.38 -2.05
N PHE A 3 23.23 7.43 -2.13
CA PHE A 3 22.33 6.75 -1.19
C PHE A 3 22.55 5.23 -1.17
N LEU A 4 23.10 4.69 -2.27
CA LEU A 4 23.31 3.26 -2.47
C LEU A 4 24.69 2.76 -1.99
N ASN A 5 25.44 3.58 -1.26
CA ASN A 5 26.68 3.11 -0.64
C ASN A 5 26.36 2.34 0.65
N LYS A 6 26.87 1.13 0.79
CA LYS A 6 26.72 0.28 1.99
C LYS A 6 27.22 0.94 3.28
N GLU A 7 28.10 1.93 3.20
CA GLU A 7 28.56 2.76 4.31
C GLU A 7 27.44 3.65 4.91
N ASN A 8 26.30 3.76 4.21
CA ASN A 8 25.13 4.49 4.66
C ASN A 8 24.15 3.64 5.46
N ILE A 9 24.36 2.34 5.58
CA ILE A 9 23.56 1.45 6.40
C ILE A 9 23.64 1.92 7.86
N GLY A 10 22.48 2.05 8.52
CA GLY A 10 22.35 2.59 9.87
C GLY A 10 22.19 4.11 9.92
N LYS A 11 22.41 4.83 8.83
CA LYS A 11 22.20 6.30 8.79
C LYS A 11 20.71 6.64 8.69
N GLU A 12 20.38 7.77 9.25
CA GLU A 12 19.04 8.33 9.23
C GLU A 12 18.84 9.24 8.01
N TYR A 13 17.68 9.09 7.37
CA TYR A 13 17.19 9.93 6.27
C TYR A 13 15.81 10.47 6.67
N LYS A 14 15.76 11.70 7.18
CA LYS A 14 14.58 12.25 7.85
C LYS A 14 14.18 11.32 9.02
N ASP A 15 12.97 10.76 8.95
CA ASP A 15 12.43 9.90 10.00
C ASP A 15 12.60 8.39 9.70
N PHE A 16 13.39 8.03 8.70
CA PHE A 16 13.69 6.65 8.34
C PHE A 16 15.15 6.30 8.59
N VAL A 17 15.39 5.07 9.00
CA VAL A 17 16.73 4.47 9.10
C VAL A 17 16.91 3.49 7.95
N LEU A 18 18.02 3.58 7.24
CA LEU A 18 18.41 2.62 6.21
C LEU A 18 18.92 1.34 6.88
N LEU A 19 18.21 0.22 6.70
CA LEU A 19 18.53 -1.07 7.33
C LEU A 19 19.41 -1.96 6.43
N SER A 20 19.13 -2.02 5.13
CA SER A 20 19.95 -2.76 4.16
C SER A 20 19.89 -2.17 2.77
N ILE A 21 20.85 -2.57 1.96
CA ILE A 21 20.88 -2.37 0.51
C ILE A 21 21.10 -3.74 -0.10
N ASP A 22 20.09 -4.22 -0.83
CA ASP A 22 20.07 -5.56 -1.39
C ASP A 22 20.36 -5.52 -2.90
N ASP A 23 21.26 -6.39 -3.36
CA ASP A 23 21.52 -6.58 -4.78
C ASP A 23 20.56 -7.64 -5.33
N LEU A 24 19.60 -7.23 -6.14
CA LEU A 24 18.63 -8.09 -6.81
C LEU A 24 19.17 -8.51 -8.18
N THR A 25 20.11 -9.46 -8.18
CA THR A 25 20.90 -9.85 -9.38
C THR A 25 20.03 -10.36 -10.52
N ASP A 26 19.00 -11.15 -10.22
CA ASP A 26 18.09 -11.72 -11.22
C ASP A 26 17.25 -10.64 -11.93
N TYR A 27 17.06 -9.51 -11.29
CA TYR A 27 16.31 -8.36 -11.80
C TYR A 27 17.21 -7.22 -12.29
N HIS A 28 18.54 -7.40 -12.21
CA HIS A 28 19.56 -6.39 -12.58
C HIS A 28 19.30 -5.03 -11.91
N THR A 29 18.99 -5.04 -10.62
CA THR A 29 18.69 -3.82 -9.87
C THR A 29 19.08 -3.94 -8.39
N LYS A 30 18.86 -2.86 -7.65
CA LYS A 30 19.04 -2.81 -6.19
C LYS A 30 17.74 -2.47 -5.50
N ALA A 31 17.64 -2.87 -4.24
CA ALA A 31 16.59 -2.42 -3.35
C ALA A 31 17.17 -1.80 -2.08
N VAL A 32 16.42 -0.91 -1.46
CA VAL A 32 16.75 -0.33 -0.16
C VAL A 32 15.64 -0.67 0.83
N TYR A 33 16.03 -1.10 2.00
CA TYR A 33 15.12 -1.42 3.09
C TYR A 33 15.26 -0.37 4.19
N LEU A 34 14.14 0.28 4.50
CA LEU A 34 14.07 1.38 5.44
C LEU A 34 13.02 1.08 6.52
N ARG A 35 13.24 1.63 7.72
CA ARG A 35 12.25 1.59 8.79
C ARG A 35 12.01 2.98 9.36
N HIS A 36 10.76 3.36 9.50
CA HIS A 36 10.37 4.61 10.14
C HIS A 36 10.59 4.53 11.65
N LYS A 37 11.30 5.51 12.22
CA LYS A 37 11.77 5.49 13.61
C LYS A 37 10.66 5.40 14.65
N TYR A 38 9.55 6.10 14.42
CA TYR A 38 8.50 6.26 15.41
C TYR A 38 7.39 5.20 15.29
N THR A 39 7.03 4.81 14.09
CA THR A 39 5.92 3.88 13.86
C THR A 39 6.36 2.45 13.58
N GLY A 40 7.65 2.24 13.25
CA GLY A 40 8.15 0.95 12.81
C GLY A 40 7.70 0.55 11.40
N LEU A 41 7.04 1.46 10.65
CA LEU A 41 6.68 1.21 9.25
C LEU A 41 7.92 0.83 8.45
N GLU A 42 7.82 -0.25 7.71
CA GLU A 42 8.88 -0.77 6.87
C GLU A 42 8.63 -0.41 5.40
N VAL A 43 9.68 0.05 4.73
CA VAL A 43 9.63 0.39 3.30
C VAL A 43 10.71 -0.40 2.58
N TYR A 44 10.31 -1.18 1.58
CA TYR A 44 11.21 -1.86 0.68
C TYR A 44 11.08 -1.22 -0.71
N HIS A 45 12.09 -0.42 -1.10
CA HIS A 45 12.05 0.33 -2.34
C HIS A 45 12.99 -0.29 -3.37
N ILE A 46 12.44 -0.80 -4.46
CA ILE A 46 13.16 -1.39 -5.58
C ILE A 46 13.47 -0.28 -6.59
N LEU A 47 14.75 -0.12 -6.91
CA LEU A 47 15.26 0.91 -7.81
C LEU A 47 15.30 0.35 -9.24
N LYS A 48 14.28 0.61 -10.03
CA LYS A 48 14.19 0.16 -11.42
C LYS A 48 14.00 1.35 -12.35
N GLU A 49 14.81 1.41 -13.41
CA GLU A 49 14.56 2.33 -14.52
C GLU A 49 13.42 1.78 -15.38
N ASP A 50 12.20 2.05 -14.95
CA ASP A 50 10.98 1.68 -15.65
C ASP A 50 10.07 2.91 -15.73
N LYS A 51 9.21 2.93 -16.75
CA LYS A 51 8.19 3.98 -16.88
C LYS A 51 7.03 3.76 -15.92
N GLU A 52 6.78 2.52 -15.55
CA GLU A 52 5.71 2.16 -14.63
C GLU A 52 6.19 2.27 -13.18
N ASN A 53 5.48 3.08 -12.40
CA ASN A 53 5.70 3.21 -10.98
C ASN A 53 4.63 2.45 -10.23
N LEU A 54 5.03 1.54 -9.34
CA LEU A 54 4.15 0.73 -8.51
C LEU A 54 4.41 1.00 -7.03
N PHE A 55 3.35 1.08 -6.25
CA PHE A 55 3.41 0.97 -4.79
C PHE A 55 2.48 -0.14 -4.30
N ALA A 56 2.73 -0.62 -3.09
CA ALA A 56 1.82 -1.50 -2.38
C ALA A 56 1.86 -1.23 -0.88
N PHE A 57 0.71 -0.99 -0.26
CA PHE A 57 0.59 -1.05 1.20
C PHE A 57 0.27 -2.48 1.60
N ALA A 58 1.10 -3.07 2.46
CA ALA A 58 0.96 -4.45 2.89
C ALA A 58 0.83 -4.52 4.40
N PHE A 59 -0.19 -5.23 4.87
CA PHE A 59 -0.48 -5.42 6.30
C PHE A 59 -0.48 -6.90 6.63
N ARG A 60 0.10 -7.26 7.79
CA ARG A 60 0.02 -8.60 8.32
C ARG A 60 -1.36 -8.82 8.96
N THR A 61 -2.21 -9.60 8.31
CA THR A 61 -3.60 -9.87 8.70
C THR A 61 -3.83 -11.36 8.86
N LEU A 62 -3.28 -11.94 9.94
CA LEU A 62 -3.42 -13.37 10.22
C LEU A 62 -4.88 -13.73 10.49
N ALA A 63 -5.42 -14.64 9.67
CA ALA A 63 -6.75 -15.20 9.89
C ALA A 63 -6.76 -16.06 11.15
N LYS A 64 -7.54 -15.66 12.16
CA LYS A 64 -7.73 -16.41 13.41
C LYS A 64 -8.87 -17.43 13.35
N ASN A 65 -9.74 -17.30 12.35
CA ASN A 65 -10.90 -18.15 12.11
C ASN A 65 -11.40 -17.95 10.66
N SER A 66 -12.43 -18.69 10.28
CA SER A 66 -13.03 -18.66 8.92
C SER A 66 -14.10 -17.57 8.71
N LYS A 67 -14.20 -16.56 9.61
CA LYS A 67 -15.24 -15.52 9.51
C LYS A 67 -14.98 -14.45 8.45
N GLY A 68 -13.86 -14.51 7.72
CA GLY A 68 -13.54 -13.58 6.63
C GLY A 68 -13.25 -12.14 7.05
N ILE A 69 -12.93 -11.89 8.33
CA ILE A 69 -12.78 -10.53 8.89
C ILE A 69 -11.75 -9.70 8.10
N ALA A 70 -10.61 -10.28 7.74
CA ALA A 70 -9.59 -9.56 6.98
C ALA A 70 -10.08 -9.13 5.59
N HIS A 71 -10.87 -9.96 4.93
CA HIS A 71 -11.45 -9.66 3.62
C HIS A 71 -12.57 -8.62 3.69
N ILE A 72 -13.43 -8.70 4.71
CA ILE A 72 -14.44 -7.67 4.97
C ILE A 72 -13.76 -6.32 5.25
N MET A 73 -12.69 -6.32 6.03
CA MET A 73 -11.89 -5.12 6.30
C MET A 73 -11.23 -4.57 5.05
N GLU A 74 -10.71 -5.43 4.16
CA GLU A 74 -10.13 -5.02 2.88
C GLU A 74 -11.12 -4.18 2.07
N HIS A 75 -12.34 -4.65 1.91
CA HIS A 75 -13.40 -3.91 1.23
C HIS A 75 -13.79 -2.64 1.99
N SER A 76 -14.00 -2.76 3.31
CA SER A 76 -14.53 -1.66 4.13
C SER A 76 -13.60 -0.43 4.17
N VAL A 77 -12.28 -0.62 4.20
CA VAL A 77 -11.34 0.52 4.22
C VAL A 77 -11.34 1.31 2.91
N LEU A 78 -11.79 0.71 1.81
CA LEU A 78 -11.88 1.35 0.50
C LEU A 78 -13.21 2.07 0.26
N CYS A 79 -14.14 2.04 1.23
CA CYS A 79 -15.46 2.67 1.13
C CYS A 79 -15.50 4.14 1.58
N GLY A 80 -14.35 4.76 1.83
CA GLY A 80 -14.22 6.16 2.21
C GLY A 80 -13.21 6.38 3.32
N SER A 81 -12.62 7.57 3.35
CA SER A 81 -11.55 7.94 4.27
C SER A 81 -11.69 9.39 4.72
N GLN A 82 -10.85 9.82 5.68
CA GLN A 82 -10.95 11.15 6.28
C GLN A 82 -10.79 12.26 5.25
N LYS A 83 -9.83 12.16 4.35
CA LYS A 83 -9.55 13.14 3.31
C LYS A 83 -10.48 12.98 2.10
N PHE A 84 -10.90 11.75 1.83
CA PHE A 84 -11.77 11.38 0.71
C PHE A 84 -13.06 10.70 1.22
N PRO A 85 -14.00 11.48 1.83
CA PRO A 85 -15.21 10.94 2.42
C PRO A 85 -16.30 10.65 1.35
N LEU A 86 -15.89 9.95 0.29
CA LEU A 86 -16.75 9.51 -0.80
C LEU A 86 -17.29 8.11 -0.47
N LYS A 87 -18.48 7.80 -0.99
CA LYS A 87 -19.09 6.49 -0.76
C LYS A 87 -18.27 5.33 -1.35
N GLU A 88 -17.66 5.54 -2.50
CA GLU A 88 -16.87 4.54 -3.23
C GLU A 88 -15.68 5.20 -3.96
N PRO A 89 -14.66 5.69 -3.23
CA PRO A 89 -13.52 6.35 -3.86
C PRO A 89 -12.73 5.40 -4.77
N PHE A 90 -12.69 4.10 -4.44
CA PHE A 90 -12.02 3.08 -5.25
C PHE A 90 -12.64 2.95 -6.63
N VAL A 91 -13.98 2.88 -6.74
CA VAL A 91 -14.70 2.82 -8.01
C VAL A 91 -14.48 4.11 -8.82
N THR A 92 -14.40 5.25 -8.14
CA THR A 92 -14.07 6.52 -8.78
C THR A 92 -12.67 6.50 -9.40
N LEU A 93 -11.67 6.00 -8.68
CA LEU A 93 -10.31 5.83 -9.19
C LEU A 93 -10.27 4.83 -10.35
N GLU A 94 -11.01 3.74 -10.24
CA GLU A 94 -11.06 2.74 -11.31
C GLU A 94 -11.55 3.33 -12.64
N ASN A 95 -12.48 4.26 -12.60
CA ASN A 95 -13.07 4.87 -13.77
C ASN A 95 -12.36 6.15 -14.27
N GLN A 96 -11.67 6.89 -13.39
CA GLN A 96 -11.15 8.23 -13.70
C GLN A 96 -9.62 8.30 -13.74
N SER A 97 -8.91 7.36 -13.10
CA SER A 97 -7.45 7.30 -13.12
C SER A 97 -6.94 6.67 -14.43
N VAL A 98 -5.75 7.07 -14.83
CA VAL A 98 -5.01 6.45 -15.95
C VAL A 98 -4.09 5.33 -15.46
N LYS A 99 -4.45 4.71 -14.34
CA LYS A 99 -3.72 3.59 -13.76
C LYS A 99 -3.44 2.48 -14.78
N THR A 100 -2.34 1.80 -14.61
CA THR A 100 -2.02 0.56 -15.31
C THR A 100 -2.45 -0.66 -14.49
N PHE A 101 -2.48 -0.51 -13.16
CA PHE A 101 -2.99 -1.54 -12.24
C PHE A 101 -3.62 -0.88 -11.00
N LEU A 102 -4.72 -1.47 -10.52
CA LEU A 102 -5.42 -1.06 -9.31
C LEU A 102 -6.10 -2.29 -8.70
N ASN A 103 -5.80 -2.63 -7.46
CA ASN A 103 -6.40 -3.78 -6.80
C ASN A 103 -6.30 -3.71 -5.26
N ALA A 104 -7.03 -4.60 -4.60
CA ALA A 104 -6.84 -4.99 -3.22
C ALA A 104 -6.94 -6.52 -3.12
N MET A 105 -6.16 -7.14 -2.26
CA MET A 105 -6.04 -8.59 -2.19
C MET A 105 -5.83 -9.05 -0.76
N THR A 106 -6.70 -9.95 -0.29
CA THR A 106 -6.56 -10.62 1.00
C THR A 106 -6.07 -12.05 0.83
N TYR A 107 -4.96 -12.34 1.48
CA TYR A 107 -4.35 -13.66 1.60
C TYR A 107 -4.50 -14.20 3.02
N PRO A 108 -4.22 -15.48 3.30
CA PRO A 108 -4.36 -16.05 4.63
C PRO A 108 -3.61 -15.32 5.75
N GLU A 109 -2.50 -14.66 5.42
CA GLU A 109 -1.59 -14.02 6.40
C GLU A 109 -1.35 -12.53 6.16
N LYS A 110 -1.81 -11.98 5.03
CA LYS A 110 -1.59 -10.58 4.66
C LYS A 110 -2.73 -10.03 3.81
N THR A 111 -2.89 -8.71 3.86
CA THR A 111 -3.74 -7.94 2.95
C THR A 111 -2.88 -6.89 2.26
N VAL A 112 -3.01 -6.77 0.95
CA VAL A 112 -2.14 -5.92 0.11
C VAL A 112 -3.01 -5.01 -0.74
N TYR A 113 -2.64 -3.74 -0.81
CA TYR A 113 -3.30 -2.68 -1.58
C TYR A 113 -2.32 -2.08 -2.60
N PRO A 114 -2.17 -2.70 -3.77
CA PRO A 114 -1.26 -2.23 -4.81
C PRO A 114 -1.95 -1.33 -5.81
N ALA A 115 -1.18 -0.36 -6.35
CA ALA A 115 -1.57 0.37 -7.55
C ALA A 115 -0.34 0.80 -8.34
N SER A 116 -0.51 0.99 -9.64
CA SER A 116 0.55 1.50 -10.52
C SER A 116 0.03 2.43 -11.60
N SER A 117 0.93 3.32 -12.05
CA SER A 117 0.70 4.22 -13.17
C SER A 117 2.01 4.58 -13.86
N ILE A 118 1.94 4.82 -15.17
CA ILE A 118 3.05 5.36 -15.95
C ILE A 118 3.12 6.89 -15.88
N ILE A 119 2.10 7.54 -15.31
CA ILE A 119 2.03 9.00 -15.15
C ILE A 119 2.34 9.37 -13.71
N PRO A 120 3.45 10.08 -13.43
CA PRO A 120 3.87 10.38 -12.07
C PRO A 120 2.81 11.11 -11.21
N SER A 121 2.08 12.06 -11.76
CA SER A 121 1.03 12.77 -11.03
C SER A 121 -0.12 11.84 -10.63
N ASP A 122 -0.52 10.93 -11.52
CA ASP A 122 -1.55 9.93 -11.23
C ASP A 122 -1.06 8.92 -10.19
N TYR A 123 0.19 8.45 -10.30
CA TYR A 123 0.83 7.57 -9.31
C TYR A 123 0.78 8.16 -7.90
N PHE A 124 1.14 9.44 -7.73
CA PHE A 124 1.07 10.09 -6.42
C PHE A 124 -0.36 10.33 -5.94
N ASN A 125 -1.31 10.61 -6.84
CA ASN A 125 -2.72 10.69 -6.49
C ASN A 125 -3.27 9.34 -5.99
N LEU A 126 -2.97 8.26 -6.69
CA LEU A 126 -3.33 6.90 -6.27
C LEU A 126 -2.74 6.58 -4.89
N MET A 127 -1.45 6.90 -4.69
CA MET A 127 -0.78 6.66 -3.40
C MET A 127 -1.43 7.47 -2.27
N ASP A 128 -1.79 8.73 -2.50
CA ASP A 128 -2.44 9.60 -1.50
C ASP A 128 -3.82 9.06 -1.10
N VAL A 129 -4.64 8.67 -2.09
CA VAL A 129 -5.98 8.10 -1.82
C VAL A 129 -5.87 6.76 -1.08
N TYR A 130 -4.97 5.87 -1.51
CA TYR A 130 -4.78 4.58 -0.86
C TYR A 130 -4.21 4.72 0.55
N ALA A 131 -3.24 5.62 0.75
CA ALA A 131 -2.67 5.88 2.08
C ALA A 131 -3.76 6.38 3.04
N ASP A 132 -4.57 7.36 2.61
CA ASP A 132 -5.66 7.86 3.46
C ASP A 132 -6.71 6.77 3.74
N ALA A 133 -7.06 5.97 2.74
CA ALA A 133 -8.00 4.86 2.91
C ALA A 133 -7.52 3.81 3.92
N VAL A 134 -6.26 3.36 3.83
CA VAL A 134 -5.77 2.27 4.71
C VAL A 134 -5.33 2.74 6.09
N PHE A 135 -4.96 4.02 6.27
CA PHE A 135 -4.53 4.56 7.57
C PHE A 135 -5.62 5.36 8.30
N PHE A 136 -6.59 5.92 7.58
CA PHE A 136 -7.65 6.77 8.12
C PHE A 136 -9.04 6.43 7.55
N PRO A 137 -9.44 5.15 7.51
CA PRO A 137 -10.72 4.76 6.93
C PRO A 137 -11.90 5.26 7.75
N LEU A 138 -13.01 5.57 7.06
CA LEU A 138 -14.31 5.82 7.66
C LEU A 138 -15.11 4.52 7.70
N ILE A 139 -14.85 3.69 8.70
CA ILE A 139 -15.59 2.43 8.87
C ILE A 139 -16.87 2.72 9.62
N THR A 140 -18.01 2.64 8.90
CA THR A 140 -19.34 2.83 9.47
C THR A 140 -20.09 1.49 9.61
N GLU A 141 -21.19 1.50 10.37
CA GLU A 141 -22.07 0.34 10.47
C GLU A 141 -22.70 0.00 9.12
N GLU A 142 -23.03 1.01 8.32
CA GLU A 142 -23.58 0.85 6.97
C GLU A 142 -22.58 0.14 6.04
N THR A 143 -21.33 0.59 6.05
CA THR A 143 -20.24 -0.06 5.30
C THR A 143 -20.08 -1.52 5.72
N PHE A 144 -20.06 -1.78 7.04
CA PHE A 144 -19.97 -3.15 7.53
C PHE A 144 -21.16 -4.01 7.11
N ARG A 145 -22.39 -3.48 7.13
CA ARG A 145 -23.58 -4.19 6.68
C ARG A 145 -23.53 -4.49 5.18
N GLN A 146 -22.99 -3.57 4.37
CA GLN A 146 -22.84 -3.75 2.93
C GLN A 146 -21.80 -4.83 2.62
N GLU A 147 -20.59 -4.70 3.18
CA GLU A 147 -19.44 -5.56 2.85
C GLU A 147 -19.43 -6.89 3.63
N GLY A 148 -20.01 -6.90 4.81
CA GLY A 148 -20.12 -8.08 5.67
C GLY A 148 -21.25 -9.04 5.31
N HIS A 149 -22.13 -8.66 4.36
CA HIS A 149 -23.25 -9.49 3.96
C HIS A 149 -22.78 -10.54 2.96
N ARG A 150 -22.59 -11.75 3.46
CA ARG A 150 -22.25 -12.94 2.63
C ARG A 150 -23.29 -14.02 2.87
N PHE A 151 -23.79 -14.59 1.79
CA PHE A 151 -24.50 -15.85 1.83
C PHE A 151 -23.47 -16.98 1.79
N GLU A 152 -23.56 -17.92 2.70
CA GLU A 152 -22.86 -19.20 2.65
C GLU A 152 -23.57 -20.14 1.69
#